data_970452269aec2f326f2e623883a705fd
#
_entry.id   970452269aec2f326f2e623883a705fd
#
_cell.length_a   1.000
_cell.length_b   1.000
_cell.length_c   1.000
_cell.angle_alpha   90.00
_cell.angle_beta   90.00
_cell.angle_gamma   90.00
#
_symmetry.space_group_name_H-M   'P 1'
#
loop_
_entity.id
_entity.type
_entity.pdbx_description
1 polymer ?
#
loop_
_entity_poly.entity_id
_entity_poly.type
_entity_poly.pdbx_seq_one_letter_code
_entity_poly.pdbx_strand_id
1 'polypeptide(L)'
;MKPLQLALKYMEVFFGGKDMEALRPLFAKNMQFKGPLFSSETAEEYIRALKSDPLCGLDYRILGLKENRASARLLYIFSRAGLRTPIEQTFEVNDGKITKMLLNFDVRIFTDKKE
;
A
#
# COMPACT_ATOMS: atom_id res chain seq x y z
N MET A 1 7.34 13.81 -9.16
CA MET A 1 5.94 13.32 -9.14
C MET A 1 5.22 13.84 -7.92
N LYS A 2 3.99 14.24 -8.10
CA LYS A 2 3.17 14.70 -6.97
C LYS A 2 2.75 13.52 -6.11
N PRO A 3 2.38 13.77 -4.84
CA PRO A 3 2.02 12.67 -3.95
C PRO A 3 0.92 11.76 -4.49
N LEU A 4 -0.12 12.32 -5.07
CA LEU A 4 -1.20 11.49 -5.60
C LEU A 4 -0.72 10.64 -6.79
N GLN A 5 0.13 11.20 -7.64
CA GLN A 5 0.67 10.45 -8.77
C GLN A 5 1.50 9.26 -8.29
N LEU A 6 2.30 9.46 -7.25
CA LEU A 6 3.09 8.37 -6.67
C LEU A 6 2.20 7.32 -6.05
N ALA A 7 1.16 7.75 -5.33
CA ALA A 7 0.24 6.81 -4.70
C ALA A 7 -0.48 5.95 -5.74
N LEU A 8 -0.96 6.57 -6.82
CA LEU A 8 -1.66 5.84 -7.86
C LEU A 8 -0.71 4.90 -8.61
N LYS A 9 0.54 5.33 -8.82
CA LYS A 9 1.53 4.47 -9.45
C LYS A 9 1.85 3.26 -8.57
N TYR A 10 1.95 3.48 -7.26
CA TYR A 10 2.12 2.38 -6.31
C TYR A 10 0.98 1.36 -6.45
N MET A 11 -0.26 1.85 -6.50
CA MET A 11 -1.41 0.95 -6.62
C MET A 11 -1.35 0.14 -7.92
N GLU A 12 -0.99 0.79 -9.03
CA GLU A 12 -0.85 0.09 -10.30
C GLU A 12 0.16 -1.04 -10.25
N VAL A 13 1.32 -0.76 -9.66
CA VAL A 13 2.39 -1.76 -9.60
C VAL A 13 2.04 -2.87 -8.63
N PHE A 14 1.57 -2.50 -7.44
CA PHE A 14 1.28 -3.47 -6.39
C PHE A 14 0.20 -4.45 -6.83
N PHE A 15 -0.89 -3.94 -7.39
CA PHE A 15 -2.03 -4.76 -7.77
C PHE A 15 -1.94 -5.29 -9.20
N GLY A 16 -0.90 -4.90 -9.92
CA GLY A 16 -0.77 -5.26 -11.32
C GLY A 16 -0.16 -6.62 -11.60
N GLY A 17 0.21 -7.35 -10.54
CA GLY A 17 0.80 -8.69 -10.70
C GLY A 17 2.22 -8.67 -11.19
N LYS A 18 2.90 -7.53 -11.09
CA LYS A 18 4.29 -7.39 -11.54
C LYS A 18 5.26 -7.71 -10.42
N ASP A 19 6.53 -7.79 -10.78
CA ASP A 19 7.60 -7.96 -9.80
C ASP A 19 7.57 -6.79 -8.80
N MET A 20 7.59 -7.10 -7.53
CA MET A 20 7.58 -6.08 -6.48
C MET A 20 8.81 -5.18 -6.53
N GLU A 21 9.88 -5.60 -7.20
CA GLU A 21 11.02 -4.72 -7.42
C GLU A 21 10.67 -3.45 -8.19
N ALA A 22 9.58 -3.49 -8.95
CA ALA A 22 9.12 -2.32 -9.68
C ALA A 22 8.65 -1.20 -8.76
N LEU A 23 8.42 -1.49 -7.47
CA LEU A 23 8.09 -0.49 -6.47
C LEU A 23 9.30 0.32 -6.01
N ARG A 24 10.49 -0.27 -6.12
CA ARG A 24 11.70 0.33 -5.55
C ARG A 24 11.96 1.77 -6.02
N PRO A 25 11.80 2.09 -7.30
CA PRO A 25 12.03 3.47 -7.73
C PRO A 25 11.08 4.50 -7.13
N LEU A 26 9.96 4.05 -6.58
CA LEU A 26 8.97 4.96 -5.98
C LEU A 26 9.33 5.34 -4.54
N PHE A 27 10.21 4.57 -3.90
CA PHE A 27 10.47 4.69 -2.47
C PHE A 27 11.79 5.38 -2.18
N ALA A 28 11.84 6.16 -1.09
CA ALA A 28 13.09 6.55 -0.48
C ALA A 28 13.69 5.32 0.19
N LYS A 29 15.02 5.29 0.33
CA LYS A 29 15.70 4.15 0.95
C LYS A 29 15.18 3.85 2.35
N ASN A 30 14.91 4.90 3.12
CA ASN A 30 14.44 4.77 4.49
C ASN A 30 12.92 4.85 4.58
N MET A 31 12.22 4.47 3.52
CA MET A 31 10.76 4.46 3.53
C MET A 31 10.26 3.53 4.63
N GLN A 32 9.37 4.06 5.47
CA GLN A 32 8.76 3.30 6.54
C GLN A 32 7.35 2.86 6.15
N PHE A 33 7.02 1.64 6.50
CA PHE A 33 5.67 1.13 6.31
C PHE A 33 5.09 0.74 7.66
N LYS A 34 3.88 1.20 7.93
CA LYS A 34 3.15 0.82 9.14
C LYS A 34 1.76 0.35 8.77
N GLY A 35 1.45 -0.88 9.14
CA GLY A 35 0.15 -1.46 8.90
C GLY A 35 -0.28 -2.30 10.09
N PRO A 36 -1.52 -2.76 10.09
CA PRO A 36 -2.02 -3.55 11.23
C PRO A 36 -1.38 -4.93 11.37
N LEU A 37 -0.84 -5.47 10.29
CA LEU A 37 -0.31 -6.83 10.31
C LEU A 37 1.22 -6.88 10.40
N PHE A 38 1.90 -5.87 9.86
CA PHE A 38 3.36 -5.80 9.99
C PHE A 38 3.82 -4.37 9.71
N SER A 39 5.08 -4.12 10.03
CA SER A 39 5.71 -2.85 9.72
C SER A 39 7.14 -3.08 9.29
N SER A 40 7.71 -2.10 8.59
CA SER A 40 9.10 -2.17 8.18
C SER A 40 9.71 -0.77 8.26
N GLU A 41 11.05 -0.73 8.40
CA GLU A 41 11.78 0.52 8.61
C GLU A 41 12.52 1.00 7.39
N THR A 42 12.63 0.17 6.36
CA THR A 42 13.31 0.53 5.11
C THR A 42 12.54 0.00 3.93
N ALA A 43 12.79 0.60 2.76
CA ALA A 43 12.20 0.12 1.52
C ALA A 43 12.64 -1.33 1.23
N GLU A 44 13.89 -1.64 1.55
CA GLU A 44 14.41 -2.98 1.32
C GLU A 44 13.65 -4.02 2.12
N GLU A 45 13.39 -3.73 3.40
CA GLU A 45 12.62 -4.65 4.25
C GLU A 45 11.22 -4.85 3.72
N TYR A 46 10.58 -3.77 3.28
CA TYR A 46 9.23 -3.83 2.78
C TYR A 46 9.14 -4.69 1.52
N ILE A 47 10.03 -4.44 0.56
CA ILE A 47 10.04 -5.19 -0.70
C ILE A 47 10.36 -6.66 -0.45
N ARG A 48 11.31 -6.93 0.44
CA ARG A 48 11.66 -8.30 0.79
C ARG A 48 10.47 -9.05 1.38
N ALA A 49 9.71 -8.39 2.25
CA ALA A 49 8.52 -8.98 2.84
C ALA A 49 7.48 -9.32 1.77
N LEU A 50 7.27 -8.42 0.81
CA LEU A 50 6.32 -8.67 -0.27
C LEU A 50 6.76 -9.83 -1.15
N LYS A 51 8.05 -9.96 -1.41
CA LYS A 51 8.57 -11.02 -2.26
C LYS A 51 8.52 -12.38 -1.58
N SER A 52 8.64 -12.40 -0.25
CA SER A 52 8.63 -13.66 0.49
C SER A 52 7.22 -14.22 0.65
N ASP A 53 6.20 -13.40 0.50
CA ASP A 53 4.81 -13.84 0.60
C ASP A 53 4.00 -13.20 -0.53
N PRO A 54 4.20 -13.70 -1.75
CA PRO A 54 3.54 -13.07 -2.90
C PRO A 54 2.03 -13.18 -2.81
N LEU A 55 1.36 -12.07 -3.02
CA LEU A 55 -0.08 -12.01 -3.03
C LEU A 55 -0.57 -12.13 -4.46
N CYS A 56 -1.55 -12.98 -4.68
CA CYS A 56 -2.15 -13.17 -5.99
C CYS A 56 -3.65 -12.96 -5.92
N GLY A 57 -4.24 -12.66 -7.07
CA GLY A 57 -5.68 -12.53 -7.16
C GLY A 57 -6.22 -11.35 -6.40
N LEU A 58 -5.41 -10.32 -6.25
CA LEU A 58 -5.82 -9.10 -5.57
C LEU A 58 -6.45 -8.12 -6.54
N ASP A 59 -7.42 -7.38 -6.04
CA ASP A 59 -8.05 -6.32 -6.80
C ASP A 59 -8.35 -5.16 -5.87
N TYR A 60 -8.58 -3.99 -6.45
CA TYR A 60 -8.92 -2.82 -5.66
C TYR A 60 -9.83 -1.89 -6.44
N ARG A 61 -10.58 -1.10 -5.69
CA ARG A 61 -11.48 -0.10 -6.28
C ARG A 61 -11.40 1.16 -5.43
N ILE A 62 -10.98 2.26 -6.02
CA ILE A 62 -10.81 3.51 -5.29
C ILE A 62 -12.18 4.13 -5.05
N LEU A 63 -12.45 4.47 -3.79
CA LEU A 63 -13.68 5.13 -3.36
C LEU A 63 -13.47 6.61 -3.14
N GLY A 64 -12.27 7.00 -2.73
CA GLY A 64 -11.99 8.41 -2.49
C GLY A 64 -10.51 8.65 -2.46
N LEU A 65 -10.13 9.90 -2.69
CA LEU A 65 -8.73 10.27 -2.65
C LEU A 65 -8.59 11.73 -2.23
N LYS A 66 -7.49 12.02 -1.55
CA LYS A 66 -7.15 13.38 -1.14
C LYS A 66 -5.67 13.58 -1.34
N GLU A 67 -5.30 14.81 -1.64
CA GLU A 67 -3.90 15.16 -1.82
C GLU A 67 -3.64 16.48 -1.12
N ASN A 68 -2.50 16.57 -0.45
CA ASN A 68 -1.98 17.85 0.00
C ASN A 68 -0.54 17.98 -0.47
N ARG A 69 0.17 18.97 0.05
CA ARG A 69 1.49 19.31 -0.47
C ARG A 69 2.50 18.15 -0.35
N ALA A 70 2.41 17.38 0.70
CA ALA A 70 3.41 16.36 1.01
C ALA A 70 2.84 14.96 1.19
N SER A 71 1.54 14.77 0.98
CA SER A 71 0.94 13.46 1.19
C SER A 71 -0.29 13.25 0.32
N ALA A 72 -0.64 11.98 0.17
CA ALA A 72 -1.89 11.59 -0.48
C ALA A 72 -2.54 10.51 0.37
N ARG A 73 -3.86 10.48 0.36
CA ARG A 73 -4.62 9.47 1.07
C ARG A 73 -5.61 8.83 0.11
N LEU A 74 -5.64 7.52 0.11
CA LEU A 74 -6.58 6.75 -0.69
C LEU A 74 -7.49 5.96 0.23
N LEU A 75 -8.78 5.97 -0.10
CA LEU A 75 -9.74 5.06 0.49
C LEU A 75 -10.19 4.12 -0.61
N TYR A 76 -10.03 2.82 -0.43
CA TYR A 76 -10.35 1.87 -1.46
C TYR A 76 -10.89 0.57 -0.87
N ILE A 77 -11.57 -0.20 -1.70
CA ILE A 77 -12.00 -1.54 -1.36
C ILE A 77 -10.95 -2.50 -1.89
N PHE A 78 -10.41 -3.29 -1.00
CA PHE A 78 -9.47 -4.36 -1.30
C PHE A 78 -10.26 -5.66 -1.44
N SER A 79 -9.98 -6.43 -2.49
CA SER A 79 -10.70 -7.68 -2.73
C SER A 79 -9.71 -8.82 -2.96
N ARG A 80 -10.00 -9.95 -2.36
CA ARG A 80 -9.23 -11.17 -2.57
C ARG A 80 -10.09 -12.37 -2.23
N ALA A 81 -10.29 -13.27 -3.21
CA ALA A 81 -10.99 -14.54 -2.98
C ALA A 81 -12.36 -14.35 -2.31
N GLY A 82 -13.12 -13.36 -2.77
CA GLY A 82 -14.43 -13.08 -2.21
C GLY A 82 -14.45 -12.21 -0.98
N LEU A 83 -13.29 -11.99 -0.37
CA LEU A 83 -13.16 -11.08 0.76
C LEU A 83 -13.05 -9.65 0.25
N ARG A 84 -13.80 -8.74 0.86
CA ARG A 84 -13.78 -7.33 0.50
C ARG A 84 -13.66 -6.51 1.76
N THR A 85 -12.70 -5.59 1.78
CA THR A 85 -12.50 -4.78 2.98
C THR A 85 -12.10 -3.36 2.59
N PRO A 86 -12.65 -2.36 3.27
CA PRO A 86 -12.21 -0.98 3.06
C PRO A 86 -10.84 -0.78 3.69
N ILE A 87 -9.97 -0.09 2.95
CA ILE A 87 -8.63 0.22 3.42
C ILE A 87 -8.40 1.71 3.23
N GLU A 88 -7.81 2.32 4.26
CA GLU A 88 -7.34 3.70 4.17
C GLU A 88 -5.83 3.65 4.16
N GLN A 89 -5.22 4.22 3.13
CA GLN A 89 -3.77 4.21 2.99
C GLN A 89 -3.27 5.62 2.76
N THR A 90 -2.31 6.03 3.58
CA THR A 90 -1.70 7.35 3.49
C THR A 90 -0.27 7.20 3.00
N PHE A 91 0.11 8.07 2.06
CA PHE A 91 1.45 8.09 1.48
C PHE A 91 2.06 9.45 1.79
N GLU A 92 3.17 9.46 2.52
CA GLU A 92 3.94 10.68 2.74
C GLU A 92 5.08 10.71 1.73
N VAL A 93 5.28 11.87 1.12
CA VAL A 93 6.20 12.03 0.01
C VAL A 93 7.16 13.17 0.29
N ASN A 94 8.42 12.96 -0.02
CA ASN A 94 9.42 13.99 0.05
C ASN A 94 10.39 13.80 -1.10
N ASP A 95 10.71 14.88 -1.78
CA ASP A 95 11.71 14.89 -2.84
C ASP A 95 11.37 13.87 -3.96
N GLY A 96 10.08 13.76 -4.29
CA GLY A 96 9.64 12.88 -5.36
C GLY A 96 9.65 11.40 -5.02
N LYS A 97 9.78 11.05 -3.73
CA LYS A 97 9.80 9.65 -3.29
C LYS A 97 8.83 9.46 -2.15
N ILE A 98 8.28 8.25 -2.06
CA ILE A 98 7.44 7.88 -0.91
C ILE A 98 8.37 7.60 0.26
N THR A 99 8.17 8.35 1.35
CA THR A 99 8.99 8.20 2.55
C THR A 99 8.29 7.44 3.66
N LYS A 100 6.96 7.34 3.59
CA LYS A 100 6.21 6.63 4.62
C LYS A 100 4.86 6.21 4.06
N MET A 101 4.43 5.02 4.42
CA MET A 101 3.08 4.55 4.12
C MET A 101 2.43 4.08 5.40
N LEU A 102 1.17 4.49 5.59
CA LEU A 102 0.35 4.05 6.71
C LEU A 102 -0.86 3.34 6.16
N LEU A 103 -1.03 2.09 6.55
CA LEU A 103 -2.14 1.28 6.10
C LEU A 103 -3.05 1.02 7.29
N ASN A 104 -4.34 1.29 7.12
CA ASN A 104 -5.30 1.11 8.19
C ASN A 104 -6.53 0.35 7.69
N PHE A 105 -6.85 -0.75 8.34
CA PHE A 105 -8.04 -1.51 8.05
C PHE A 105 -8.39 -2.36 9.26
N ASP A 106 -9.59 -2.92 9.25
CA ASP A 106 -10.07 -3.75 10.37
C ASP A 106 -9.57 -5.17 10.19
N VAL A 107 -8.57 -5.54 11.01
CA VAL A 107 -7.96 -6.88 10.92
C VAL A 107 -8.91 -7.99 11.30
N ARG A 108 -10.00 -7.69 11.99
CA ARG A 108 -10.95 -8.72 12.37
C ARG A 108 -11.57 -9.42 11.18
N ILE A 109 -11.57 -8.75 10.01
CA ILE A 109 -12.06 -9.35 8.79
C ILE A 109 -11.27 -10.60 8.42
N PHE A 110 -9.99 -10.64 8.80
CA PHE A 110 -9.12 -11.75 8.46
C PHE A 110 -9.03 -12.81 9.55
N THR A 111 -9.44 -12.50 10.77
CA THR A 111 -9.30 -13.40 11.90
C THR A 111 -10.63 -13.87 12.47
N ASP A 112 -11.69 -13.09 12.34
CA ASP A 112 -13.02 -13.39 12.88
C ASP A 112 -13.79 -14.18 11.83
N LYS A 113 -13.84 -15.44 12.02
CA LYS A 113 -14.51 -16.31 11.09
C LYS A 113 -15.99 -16.31 11.23
N LYS A 114 -16.58 -16.17 12.20
CA LYS A 114 -17.83 -16.27 12.48
C LYS A 114 -18.86 -16.48 11.73
N GLU A 115 -18.88 -16.61 11.75
CA GLU A 115 -19.64 -16.68 11.12
C GLU A 115 -20.08 -16.74 10.73
#